data_3b0fc5590f71e994d398654d33b0d41d
#
_entry.id   3b0fc5590f71e994d398654d33b0d41d
#
_cell.length_a   1.000
_cell.length_b   1.000
_cell.length_c   1.000
_cell.angle_alpha   90.00
_cell.angle_beta   90.00
_cell.angle_gamma   90.00
#
_symmetry.space_group_name_H-M   'P 1'
#
loop_
_entity.id
_entity.type
_entity.pdbx_description
1 polymer ?
#
loop_
_entity_poly.entity_id
_entity_poly.type
_entity_poly.pdbx_seq_one_letter_code
_entity_poly.pdbx_strand_id
1 'polypeptide(L)'
;MDWQTMPQLSALRAFSAVAETGSVTAAAGQLGVTHAAISQQIRALEKTLDLSLLVRTGRKIELTDEGLRLAEGLRLGFGEISRVVREVTEAQDTRPLQVTTTAMFASAWLVPRLGRFRAAHPEVDLVLDPSAALRVLEPGGFDAAIRHGTGNWPGLDAQMLLPVSLVVAAAPELLEGKDLNDTEMLAGLPWLSELGHNEAMQFLARQGVILPRRGGMIHLPGNLMLDALRAGQGLAVVTEGLVAEDLANGRLRVVLRDDTPRGYYLLTRPGVQRPPLKAFCRWVRREAAVAPGLNVAAPQV
;
A
#
# COMPACT_ATOMS: atom_id res chain seq x y z
N MET A 1 1.62 7.67 30.12
CA MET A 1 0.89 6.39 30.25
C MET A 1 0.61 6.19 31.72
N ASP A 2 -0.65 6.02 32.10
CA ASP A 2 -1.03 5.77 33.49
C ASP A 2 -1.08 4.25 33.74
N TRP A 3 -0.05 3.75 34.44
CA TRP A 3 0.07 2.31 34.73
C TRP A 3 -0.90 1.81 35.78
N GLN A 4 -1.50 2.71 36.59
CA GLN A 4 -2.42 2.33 37.66
C GLN A 4 -3.80 1.97 37.12
N THR A 5 -4.20 2.57 36.02
CA THR A 5 -5.49 2.32 35.37
C THR A 5 -5.43 1.22 34.28
N MET A 6 -4.22 0.78 33.92
CA MET A 6 -4.03 -0.23 32.90
C MET A 6 -4.30 -1.64 33.45
N PRO A 7 -5.13 -2.47 32.77
CA PRO A 7 -5.29 -3.87 33.13
C PRO A 7 -3.96 -4.63 33.09
N GLN A 8 -3.89 -5.74 33.83
CA GLN A 8 -2.68 -6.57 33.84
C GLN A 8 -2.32 -7.04 32.42
N LEU A 9 -1.06 -6.88 32.02
CA LEU A 9 -0.58 -7.25 30.69
C LEU A 9 -0.79 -8.75 30.38
N SER A 10 -0.71 -9.60 31.42
CA SER A 10 -1.01 -11.03 31.28
C SER A 10 -2.47 -11.30 30.87
N ALA A 11 -3.42 -10.50 31.40
CA ALA A 11 -4.82 -10.61 31.06
C ALA A 11 -5.11 -10.09 29.64
N LEU A 12 -4.50 -8.98 29.25
CA LEU A 12 -4.57 -8.45 27.88
C LEU A 12 -3.98 -9.43 26.88
N ARG A 13 -2.84 -10.06 27.21
CA ARG A 13 -2.19 -11.08 26.35
C ARG A 13 -3.05 -12.34 26.22
N ALA A 14 -3.67 -12.80 27.32
CA ALA A 14 -4.59 -13.94 27.29
C ALA A 14 -5.81 -13.70 26.40
N PHE A 15 -6.42 -12.52 26.52
CA PHE A 15 -7.55 -12.11 25.71
C PHE A 15 -7.15 -11.98 24.22
N SER A 16 -6.01 -11.35 23.91
CA SER A 16 -5.51 -11.24 22.52
C SER A 16 -5.35 -12.61 21.87
N ALA A 17 -4.78 -13.58 22.58
CA ALA A 17 -4.59 -14.95 22.06
C ALA A 17 -5.94 -15.67 21.83
N VAL A 18 -6.95 -15.44 22.69
CA VAL A 18 -8.28 -16.02 22.48
C VAL A 18 -8.99 -15.34 21.32
N ALA A 19 -8.85 -14.02 21.16
CA ALA A 19 -9.43 -13.28 20.04
C ALA A 19 -8.84 -13.75 18.69
N GLU A 20 -7.54 -14.02 18.64
CA GLU A 20 -6.86 -14.51 17.44
C GLU A 20 -7.22 -15.96 17.09
N THR A 21 -7.28 -16.84 18.09
CA THR A 21 -7.49 -18.28 17.86
C THR A 21 -8.95 -18.71 17.85
N GLY A 22 -9.86 -17.88 18.36
CA GLY A 22 -11.28 -18.24 18.58
C GLY A 22 -11.50 -19.34 19.63
N SER A 23 -10.46 -19.72 20.41
CA SER A 23 -10.50 -20.86 21.32
C SER A 23 -9.62 -20.69 22.55
N VAL A 24 -10.21 -20.83 23.75
CA VAL A 24 -9.43 -20.81 25.01
C VAL A 24 -8.39 -21.93 25.06
N THR A 25 -8.70 -23.10 24.53
CA THR A 25 -7.78 -24.24 24.50
C THR A 25 -6.60 -23.98 23.56
N ALA A 26 -6.85 -23.44 22.38
CA ALA A 26 -5.79 -23.08 21.42
C ALA A 26 -4.90 -21.96 21.97
N ALA A 27 -5.51 -20.91 22.55
CA ALA A 27 -4.78 -19.83 23.22
C ALA A 27 -3.92 -20.33 24.39
N ALA A 28 -4.42 -21.27 25.18
CA ALA A 28 -3.67 -21.88 26.27
C ALA A 28 -2.42 -22.63 25.75
N GLY A 29 -2.56 -23.38 24.65
CA GLY A 29 -1.45 -24.04 23.96
C GLY A 29 -0.43 -23.03 23.42
N GLN A 30 -0.90 -21.97 22.75
CA GLN A 30 -0.04 -20.91 22.20
C GLN A 30 0.77 -20.18 23.28
N LEU A 31 0.18 -19.95 24.45
CA LEU A 31 0.83 -19.23 25.54
C LEU A 31 1.59 -20.10 26.54
N GLY A 32 1.52 -21.44 26.40
CA GLY A 32 2.18 -22.38 27.29
C GLY A 32 1.59 -22.38 28.71
N VAL A 33 0.28 -22.15 28.87
CA VAL A 33 -0.42 -22.08 30.15
C VAL A 33 -1.66 -23.01 30.16
N THR A 34 -2.31 -23.17 31.30
CA THR A 34 -3.53 -23.99 31.39
C THR A 34 -4.76 -23.25 30.88
N HIS A 35 -5.78 -24.01 30.42
CA HIS A 35 -7.08 -23.49 30.06
C HIS A 35 -7.74 -22.67 31.21
N ALA A 36 -7.57 -23.17 32.46
CA ALA A 36 -8.10 -22.49 33.64
C ALA A 36 -7.43 -21.12 33.85
N ALA A 37 -6.11 -21.02 33.61
CA ALA A 37 -5.36 -19.76 33.72
C ALA A 37 -5.89 -18.72 32.69
N ILE A 38 -6.07 -19.10 31.42
CA ILE A 38 -6.64 -18.21 30.42
C ILE A 38 -8.03 -17.74 30.83
N SER A 39 -8.91 -18.67 31.23
CA SER A 39 -10.28 -18.32 31.66
C SER A 39 -10.30 -17.40 32.87
N GLN A 40 -9.37 -17.55 33.81
CA GLN A 40 -9.22 -16.66 34.97
C GLN A 40 -8.74 -15.25 34.57
N GLN A 41 -7.73 -15.18 33.69
CA GLN A 41 -7.20 -13.91 33.18
C GLN A 41 -8.27 -13.09 32.43
N ILE A 42 -9.08 -13.76 31.58
CA ILE A 42 -10.17 -13.10 30.83
C ILE A 42 -11.22 -12.58 31.79
N ARG A 43 -11.69 -13.38 32.77
CA ARG A 43 -12.64 -12.93 33.78
C ARG A 43 -12.13 -11.75 34.61
N ALA A 44 -10.83 -11.77 34.94
CA ALA A 44 -10.20 -10.65 35.66
C ALA A 44 -10.18 -9.38 34.80
N LEU A 45 -9.93 -9.52 33.49
CA LEU A 45 -9.93 -8.42 32.52
C LEU A 45 -11.34 -7.81 32.40
N GLU A 46 -12.35 -8.65 32.14
CA GLU A 46 -13.76 -8.23 32.03
C GLU A 46 -14.23 -7.52 33.32
N LYS A 47 -13.86 -8.05 34.47
CA LYS A 47 -14.15 -7.42 35.78
C LYS A 47 -13.47 -6.07 35.93
N THR A 48 -12.20 -5.94 35.51
CA THR A 48 -11.44 -4.68 35.64
C THR A 48 -12.02 -3.59 34.75
N LEU A 49 -12.50 -3.98 33.54
CA LEU A 49 -13.06 -3.06 32.57
C LEU A 49 -14.57 -2.83 32.77
N ASP A 50 -15.22 -3.62 33.62
CA ASP A 50 -16.68 -3.68 33.79
C ASP A 50 -17.42 -3.90 32.46
N LEU A 51 -16.86 -4.79 31.59
CA LEU A 51 -17.36 -5.09 30.27
C LEU A 51 -17.29 -6.59 30.00
N SER A 52 -18.25 -7.11 29.24
CA SER A 52 -18.15 -8.45 28.64
C SER A 52 -17.45 -8.34 27.30
N LEU A 53 -16.35 -9.05 27.14
CA LEU A 53 -15.54 -9.06 25.92
C LEU A 53 -15.81 -10.29 25.03
N LEU A 54 -16.33 -11.37 25.66
CA LEU A 54 -16.63 -12.63 25.00
C LEU A 54 -18.07 -13.05 25.25
N VAL A 55 -18.72 -13.61 24.24
CA VAL A 55 -20.02 -14.28 24.37
C VAL A 55 -19.89 -15.73 23.93
N ARG A 56 -20.73 -16.62 24.51
CA ARG A 56 -20.82 -18.03 24.10
C ARG A 56 -22.05 -18.22 23.22
N THR A 57 -21.83 -18.59 21.96
CA THR A 57 -22.87 -18.99 21.02
C THR A 57 -22.78 -20.51 20.82
N GLY A 58 -23.47 -21.24 21.67
CA GLY A 58 -23.40 -22.72 21.70
C GLY A 58 -22.01 -23.20 22.17
N ARG A 59 -21.25 -23.84 21.26
CA ARG A 59 -19.86 -24.31 21.51
C ARG A 59 -18.77 -23.32 21.08
N LYS A 60 -19.13 -22.22 20.43
CA LYS A 60 -18.19 -21.21 19.94
C LYS A 60 -18.08 -20.06 20.92
N ILE A 61 -16.92 -19.45 20.92
CA ILE A 61 -16.62 -18.20 21.60
C ILE A 61 -16.56 -17.12 20.52
N GLU A 62 -17.32 -16.07 20.70
CA GLU A 62 -17.36 -14.90 19.80
C GLU A 62 -17.01 -13.64 20.59
N LEU A 63 -16.49 -12.64 19.91
CA LEU A 63 -16.16 -11.35 20.50
C LEU A 63 -17.41 -10.46 20.53
N THR A 64 -17.59 -9.70 21.60
CA THR A 64 -18.53 -8.57 21.64
C THR A 64 -17.99 -7.41 20.79
N ASP A 65 -18.77 -6.36 20.55
CA ASP A 65 -18.30 -5.15 19.87
C ASP A 65 -17.14 -4.48 20.64
N GLU A 66 -17.21 -4.46 21.97
CA GLU A 66 -16.13 -4.02 22.86
C GLU A 66 -14.92 -4.93 22.77
N GLY A 67 -15.17 -6.25 22.71
CA GLY A 67 -14.14 -7.26 22.50
C GLY A 67 -13.43 -7.09 21.16
N LEU A 68 -14.14 -6.83 20.07
CA LEU A 68 -13.55 -6.56 18.75
C LEU A 68 -12.65 -5.32 18.77
N ARG A 69 -13.12 -4.21 19.37
CA ARG A 69 -12.33 -2.98 19.48
C ARG A 69 -11.04 -3.20 20.30
N LEU A 70 -11.16 -3.88 21.45
CA LEU A 70 -10.01 -4.19 22.29
C LEU A 70 -9.04 -5.13 21.59
N ALA A 71 -9.53 -6.19 20.91
CA ALA A 71 -8.69 -7.12 20.17
C ALA A 71 -7.87 -6.43 19.09
N GLU A 72 -8.47 -5.52 18.34
CA GLU A 72 -7.76 -4.74 17.31
C GLU A 72 -6.68 -3.84 17.92
N GLY A 73 -6.99 -3.13 18.99
CA GLY A 73 -6.02 -2.31 19.70
C GLY A 73 -4.84 -3.13 20.26
N LEU A 74 -5.12 -4.31 20.80
CA LEU A 74 -4.08 -5.22 21.34
C LEU A 74 -3.24 -5.84 20.20
N ARG A 75 -3.84 -6.20 19.08
CA ARG A 75 -3.13 -6.70 17.91
C ARG A 75 -2.09 -5.69 17.44
N LEU A 76 -2.46 -4.41 17.34
CA LEU A 76 -1.54 -3.33 16.97
C LEU A 76 -0.47 -3.12 18.04
N GLY A 77 -0.86 -3.03 19.33
CA GLY A 77 0.06 -2.77 20.43
C GLY A 77 1.08 -3.89 20.65
N PHE A 78 0.63 -5.15 20.73
CA PHE A 78 1.54 -6.30 20.86
C PHE A 78 2.38 -6.54 19.61
N GLY A 79 1.85 -6.23 18.43
CA GLY A 79 2.61 -6.26 17.18
C GLY A 79 3.80 -5.30 17.24
N GLU A 80 3.58 -4.06 17.71
CA GLU A 80 4.64 -3.06 17.87
C GLU A 80 5.68 -3.45 18.93
N ILE A 81 5.23 -3.94 20.10
CA ILE A 81 6.13 -4.47 21.13
C ILE A 81 7.00 -5.60 20.57
N SER A 82 6.39 -6.56 19.87
CA SER A 82 7.11 -7.69 19.29
C SER A 82 8.13 -7.25 18.22
N ARG A 83 7.82 -6.18 17.47
CA ARG A 83 8.73 -5.58 16.51
C ARG A 83 9.96 -4.99 17.20
N VAL A 84 9.74 -4.16 18.23
CA VAL A 84 10.83 -3.51 18.96
C VAL A 84 11.70 -4.54 19.70
N VAL A 85 11.08 -5.55 20.33
CA VAL A 85 11.83 -6.65 20.98
C VAL A 85 12.73 -7.35 19.99
N ARG A 86 12.23 -7.68 18.79
CA ARG A 86 13.08 -8.27 17.73
C ARG A 86 14.21 -7.33 17.31
N GLU A 87 13.94 -6.05 17.11
CA GLU A 87 14.97 -5.07 16.72
C GLU A 87 16.08 -4.91 17.78
N VAL A 88 15.72 -5.00 19.06
CA VAL A 88 16.68 -4.90 20.18
C VAL A 88 17.46 -6.20 20.40
N THR A 89 16.80 -7.35 20.16
CA THR A 89 17.42 -8.67 20.38
C THR A 89 18.23 -9.17 19.18
N GLU A 90 17.84 -8.77 17.97
CA GLU A 90 18.58 -9.05 16.74
C GLU A 90 19.57 -7.91 16.49
N ALA A 91 20.74 -7.98 17.12
CA ALA A 91 21.85 -7.02 16.94
C ALA A 91 22.40 -6.97 15.51
N GLN A 92 21.90 -7.80 14.63
CA GLN A 92 22.09 -7.79 13.17
C GLN A 92 20.74 -8.05 12.52
N ASP A 93 20.00 -7.01 12.15
CA ASP A 93 18.81 -7.14 11.33
C ASP A 93 19.23 -7.51 9.88
N THR A 94 19.57 -8.79 9.70
CA THR A 94 19.97 -9.37 8.40
C THR A 94 18.77 -9.63 7.49
N ARG A 95 17.56 -9.40 7.98
CA ARG A 95 16.36 -9.59 7.17
C ARG A 95 16.35 -8.58 6.01
N PRO A 96 16.13 -9.05 4.77
CA PRO A 96 15.96 -8.16 3.63
C PRO A 96 14.94 -7.04 3.88
N LEU A 97 15.21 -5.87 3.37
CA LEU A 97 14.24 -4.77 3.33
C LEU A 97 13.12 -5.12 2.35
N GLN A 98 11.89 -5.20 2.82
CA GLN A 98 10.74 -5.54 1.99
C GLN A 98 9.93 -4.30 1.64
N VAL A 99 9.90 -3.96 0.35
CA VAL A 99 9.17 -2.80 -0.17
C VAL A 99 8.15 -3.27 -1.19
N THR A 100 6.89 -2.87 -1.03
CA THR A 100 5.85 -3.11 -2.03
C THR A 100 5.51 -1.82 -2.78
N THR A 101 5.19 -1.93 -4.07
CA THR A 101 4.85 -0.77 -4.90
C THR A 101 3.95 -1.19 -6.06
N THR A 102 3.49 -0.25 -6.90
CA THR A 102 2.81 -0.59 -8.15
C THR A 102 3.82 -1.07 -9.19
N ALA A 103 3.39 -1.97 -10.08
CA ALA A 103 4.27 -2.52 -11.11
C ALA A 103 4.78 -1.43 -12.08
N MET A 104 3.93 -0.45 -12.40
CA MET A 104 4.29 0.69 -13.23
C MET A 104 5.38 1.54 -12.57
N PHE A 105 5.19 1.93 -11.31
CA PHE A 105 6.19 2.73 -10.58
C PHE A 105 7.51 1.97 -10.40
N ALA A 106 7.43 0.68 -10.09
CA ALA A 106 8.61 -0.17 -9.99
C ALA A 106 9.44 -0.12 -11.27
N SER A 107 8.84 -0.43 -12.41
CA SER A 107 9.56 -0.53 -13.68
C SER A 107 10.03 0.82 -14.23
N ALA A 108 9.16 1.83 -14.24
CA ALA A 108 9.46 3.10 -14.89
C ALA A 108 10.30 4.06 -14.03
N TRP A 109 10.19 3.97 -12.69
CA TRP A 109 10.87 4.94 -11.83
C TRP A 109 11.87 4.33 -10.86
N LEU A 110 11.49 3.29 -10.11
CA LEU A 110 12.28 2.80 -8.99
C LEU A 110 13.47 1.94 -9.45
N VAL A 111 13.21 0.92 -10.27
CA VAL A 111 14.23 -0.04 -10.74
C VAL A 111 15.40 0.64 -11.46
N PRO A 112 15.20 1.62 -12.39
CA PRO A 112 16.30 2.33 -13.03
C PRO A 112 17.24 3.07 -12.07
N ARG A 113 16.77 3.35 -10.84
CA ARG A 113 17.50 4.08 -9.80
C ARG A 113 18.12 3.19 -8.73
N LEU A 114 17.69 1.92 -8.61
CA LEU A 114 18.15 1.00 -7.55
C LEU A 114 19.67 0.77 -7.56
N GLY A 115 20.33 0.90 -8.70
CA GLY A 115 21.79 0.80 -8.77
C GLY A 115 22.50 1.79 -7.84
N ARG A 116 21.96 3.01 -7.71
CA ARG A 116 22.50 4.04 -6.80
C ARG A 116 22.23 3.69 -5.32
N PHE A 117 21.06 3.12 -5.02
CA PHE A 117 20.79 2.64 -3.67
C PHE A 117 21.76 1.53 -3.25
N ARG A 118 21.91 0.52 -4.11
CA ARG A 118 22.83 -0.61 -3.85
C ARG A 118 24.29 -0.17 -3.71
N ALA A 119 24.73 0.82 -4.49
CA ALA A 119 26.09 1.35 -4.38
C ALA A 119 26.31 2.10 -3.06
N ALA A 120 25.27 2.80 -2.54
CA ALA A 120 25.35 3.54 -1.29
C ALA A 120 25.10 2.66 -0.04
N HIS A 121 24.42 1.53 -0.20
CA HIS A 121 24.02 0.62 0.87
C HIS A 121 24.22 -0.84 0.44
N PRO A 122 25.49 -1.28 0.21
CA PRO A 122 25.78 -2.65 -0.25
C PRO A 122 25.42 -3.72 0.77
N GLU A 123 25.26 -3.32 2.04
CA GLU A 123 24.87 -4.21 3.15
C GLU A 123 23.36 -4.50 3.20
N VAL A 124 22.55 -3.79 2.41
CA VAL A 124 21.09 -3.93 2.46
C VAL A 124 20.58 -4.82 1.35
N ASP A 125 20.09 -6.00 1.70
CA ASP A 125 19.30 -6.82 0.81
C ASP A 125 17.90 -6.22 0.65
N LEU A 126 17.43 -6.06 -0.60
CA LEU A 126 16.14 -5.49 -0.93
C LEU A 126 15.26 -6.50 -1.66
N VAL A 127 14.06 -6.72 -1.13
CA VAL A 127 12.97 -7.42 -1.81
C VAL A 127 11.93 -6.41 -2.25
N LEU A 128 11.68 -6.36 -3.56
CA LEU A 128 10.67 -5.50 -4.17
C LEU A 128 9.48 -6.35 -4.62
N ASP A 129 8.28 -6.05 -4.10
CA ASP A 129 7.01 -6.68 -4.52
C ASP A 129 6.19 -5.70 -5.35
N PRO A 130 6.20 -5.83 -6.70
CA PRO A 130 5.40 -4.99 -7.59
C PRO A 130 3.96 -5.51 -7.65
N SER A 131 3.16 -5.20 -6.64
CA SER A 131 1.78 -5.68 -6.50
C SER A 131 0.77 -4.53 -6.52
N ALA A 132 -0.33 -4.69 -7.26
CA ALA A 132 -1.47 -3.78 -7.22
C ALA A 132 -2.25 -3.89 -5.89
N ALA A 133 -2.20 -5.05 -5.25
CA ALA A 133 -2.87 -5.25 -3.96
C ALA A 133 -2.22 -4.42 -2.85
N LEU A 134 -3.05 -3.78 -2.03
CA LEU A 134 -2.58 -3.15 -0.80
C LEU A 134 -2.09 -4.25 0.16
N ARG A 135 -0.77 -4.34 0.29
CA ARG A 135 -0.15 -5.21 1.29
C ARG A 135 -0.19 -4.55 2.66
N VAL A 136 -0.51 -5.32 3.67
CA VAL A 136 -0.45 -4.84 5.04
C VAL A 136 1.02 -4.62 5.43
N LEU A 137 1.32 -3.44 5.96
CA LEU A 137 2.62 -3.16 6.56
C LEU A 137 2.58 -3.66 8.00
N GLU A 138 3.21 -4.80 8.27
CA GLU A 138 3.19 -5.44 9.57
C GLU A 138 4.60 -5.83 10.04
N PRO A 139 4.81 -6.03 11.36
CA PRO A 139 6.10 -6.48 11.88
C PRO A 139 6.51 -7.82 11.25
N GLY A 140 7.72 -7.85 10.67
CA GLY A 140 8.24 -9.04 9.98
C GLY A 140 7.77 -9.23 8.54
N GLY A 141 6.77 -8.44 8.09
CA GLY A 141 6.31 -8.36 6.71
C GLY A 141 6.93 -7.20 5.95
N PHE A 142 6.11 -6.50 5.14
CA PHE A 142 6.57 -5.34 4.37
C PHE A 142 6.92 -4.16 5.27
N ASP A 143 8.06 -3.54 5.00
CA ASP A 143 8.60 -2.40 5.74
C ASP A 143 8.04 -1.07 5.25
N ALA A 144 7.89 -0.95 3.94
CA ALA A 144 7.37 0.24 3.28
C ALA A 144 6.49 -0.12 2.08
N ALA A 145 5.62 0.81 1.72
CA ALA A 145 4.90 0.77 0.46
C ALA A 145 5.07 2.10 -0.29
N ILE A 146 5.10 2.03 -1.63
CA ILE A 146 4.99 3.24 -2.46
C ILE A 146 3.70 3.09 -3.25
N ARG A 147 2.75 4.01 -3.03
CA ARG A 147 1.41 3.93 -3.61
C ARG A 147 0.97 5.25 -4.24
N HIS A 148 0.25 5.15 -5.34
CA HIS A 148 -0.46 6.26 -5.95
C HIS A 148 -1.74 6.55 -5.18
N GLY A 149 -2.08 7.85 -5.00
CA GLY A 149 -3.32 8.24 -4.35
C GLY A 149 -3.36 9.69 -3.91
N THR A 150 -4.30 10.00 -3.01
CA THR A 150 -4.58 11.36 -2.52
C THR A 150 -3.95 11.71 -1.17
N GLY A 151 -3.19 10.78 -0.56
CA GLY A 151 -2.51 11.03 0.72
C GLY A 151 -3.23 10.48 1.96
N ASN A 152 -4.38 9.86 1.81
CA ASN A 152 -5.15 9.32 2.94
C ASN A 152 -4.96 7.81 3.09
N TRP A 153 -4.11 7.41 4.06
CA TRP A 153 -3.90 6.01 4.48
C TRP A 153 -3.99 5.91 6.00
N PRO A 154 -5.18 5.59 6.54
CA PRO A 154 -5.38 5.49 7.99
C PRO A 154 -4.40 4.52 8.65
N GLY A 155 -3.78 4.95 9.76
CA GLY A 155 -2.84 4.14 10.54
C GLY A 155 -1.42 4.05 9.97
N LEU A 156 -1.11 4.75 8.86
CA LEU A 156 0.23 4.81 8.27
C LEU A 156 0.74 6.26 8.21
N ASP A 157 2.04 6.40 8.32
CA ASP A 157 2.73 7.64 7.98
C ASP A 157 2.83 7.71 6.45
N ALA A 158 2.15 8.69 5.86
CA ALA A 158 2.12 8.90 4.42
C ALA A 158 2.90 10.18 4.06
N GLN A 159 3.95 10.01 3.27
CA GLN A 159 4.73 11.14 2.78
C GLN A 159 4.72 11.18 1.26
N MET A 160 4.29 12.30 0.69
CA MET A 160 4.35 12.51 -0.75
C MET A 160 5.80 12.46 -1.23
N LEU A 161 6.05 11.61 -2.23
CA LEU A 161 7.32 11.53 -2.95
C LEU A 161 7.28 12.36 -4.22
N LEU A 162 6.23 12.19 -5.02
CA LEU A 162 6.12 12.79 -6.34
C LEU A 162 4.67 13.24 -6.55
N PRO A 163 4.41 14.54 -6.76
CA PRO A 163 3.14 14.99 -7.29
C PRO A 163 3.01 14.52 -8.75
N VAL A 164 1.84 14.06 -9.15
CA VAL A 164 1.63 13.51 -10.49
C VAL A 164 0.25 13.86 -11.05
N SER A 165 0.17 13.98 -12.38
CA SER A 165 -1.07 14.03 -13.14
C SER A 165 -1.32 12.70 -13.82
N LEU A 166 -2.59 12.33 -13.98
CA LEU A 166 -2.99 11.22 -14.83
C LEU A 166 -3.30 11.75 -16.24
N VAL A 167 -2.90 10.99 -17.22
CA VAL A 167 -3.20 11.26 -18.62
C VAL A 167 -3.74 10.00 -19.31
N VAL A 168 -4.62 10.17 -20.28
CA VAL A 168 -4.83 9.17 -21.31
C VAL A 168 -3.74 9.35 -22.35
N ALA A 169 -2.99 8.31 -22.61
CA ALA A 169 -1.96 8.31 -23.63
C ALA A 169 -2.17 7.17 -24.63
N ALA A 170 -1.65 7.35 -25.84
CA ALA A 170 -1.61 6.33 -26.89
C ALA A 170 -0.42 6.56 -27.81
N ALA A 171 -0.02 5.53 -28.54
CA ALA A 171 0.91 5.68 -29.65
C ALA A 171 0.27 6.51 -30.79
N PRO A 172 1.05 7.37 -31.47
CA PRO A 172 0.52 8.28 -32.50
C PRO A 172 -0.27 7.57 -33.60
N GLU A 173 0.18 6.40 -34.03
CA GLU A 173 -0.43 5.61 -35.09
C GLU A 173 -1.88 5.20 -34.80
N LEU A 174 -2.19 4.99 -33.52
CA LEU A 174 -3.55 4.66 -33.08
C LEU A 174 -4.50 5.88 -33.19
N LEU A 175 -3.95 7.08 -33.21
CA LEU A 175 -4.68 8.36 -33.16
C LEU A 175 -4.81 9.02 -34.54
N GLU A 176 -4.17 8.51 -35.58
CA GLU A 176 -4.17 9.08 -36.93
C GLU A 176 -5.60 9.17 -37.49
N GLY A 177 -5.93 10.36 -38.01
CA GLY A 177 -7.24 10.66 -38.60
C GLY A 177 -8.44 10.66 -37.65
N LYS A 178 -8.20 10.65 -36.32
CA LYS A 178 -9.26 10.60 -35.31
C LYS A 178 -9.48 11.98 -34.65
N ASP A 179 -10.73 12.31 -34.37
CA ASP A 179 -11.08 13.49 -33.55
C ASP A 179 -10.94 13.14 -32.06
N LEU A 180 -9.90 13.66 -31.44
CA LEU A 180 -9.60 13.39 -30.01
C LEU A 180 -10.58 14.05 -29.04
N ASN A 181 -11.50 14.91 -29.53
CA ASN A 181 -12.57 15.50 -28.72
C ASN A 181 -13.85 14.64 -28.73
N ASP A 182 -13.94 13.68 -29.64
CA ASP A 182 -15.08 12.77 -29.72
C ASP A 182 -14.91 11.62 -28.69
N THR A 183 -15.65 11.74 -27.59
CA THR A 183 -15.61 10.77 -26.48
C THR A 183 -16.20 9.40 -26.85
N GLU A 184 -17.16 9.34 -27.78
CA GLU A 184 -17.71 8.05 -28.27
C GLU A 184 -16.69 7.32 -29.13
N MET A 185 -16.02 8.06 -30.01
CA MET A 185 -14.94 7.52 -30.83
C MET A 185 -13.81 7.01 -29.94
N LEU A 186 -13.39 7.78 -28.92
CA LEU A 186 -12.37 7.34 -27.95
C LEU A 186 -12.81 6.08 -27.22
N ALA A 187 -14.07 6.00 -26.79
CA ALA A 187 -14.60 4.81 -26.11
C ALA A 187 -14.62 3.56 -27.00
N GLY A 188 -14.72 3.72 -28.32
CA GLY A 188 -14.70 2.63 -29.30
C GLY A 188 -13.31 2.10 -29.64
N LEU A 189 -12.23 2.77 -29.22
CA LEU A 189 -10.85 2.31 -29.46
C LEU A 189 -10.46 1.17 -28.50
N PRO A 190 -9.38 0.42 -28.80
CA PRO A 190 -8.82 -0.55 -27.86
C PRO A 190 -8.32 0.16 -26.58
N TRP A 191 -8.60 -0.43 -25.42
CA TRP A 191 -8.16 0.10 -24.13
C TRP A 191 -7.33 -0.91 -23.35
N LEU A 192 -6.33 -0.38 -22.65
CA LEU A 192 -5.49 -1.10 -21.71
C LEU A 192 -5.79 -0.61 -20.29
N SER A 193 -5.84 -1.53 -19.35
CA SER A 193 -6.13 -1.22 -17.94
C SER A 193 -5.11 -1.91 -17.03
N GLU A 194 -4.65 -1.19 -16.01
CA GLU A 194 -3.81 -1.81 -14.98
C GLU A 194 -4.67 -2.69 -14.05
N LEU A 195 -4.19 -3.90 -13.78
CA LEU A 195 -4.84 -4.83 -12.86
C LEU A 195 -4.94 -4.23 -11.46
N GLY A 196 -6.12 -4.36 -10.84
CA GLY A 196 -6.35 -3.98 -9.45
C GLY A 196 -6.56 -2.49 -9.20
N HIS A 197 -6.66 -1.65 -10.25
CA HIS A 197 -6.92 -0.22 -10.13
C HIS A 197 -8.24 0.19 -10.80
N ASN A 198 -9.08 0.91 -10.05
CA ASN A 198 -10.35 1.46 -10.55
C ASN A 198 -10.26 2.96 -10.89
N GLU A 199 -9.13 3.60 -10.60
CA GLU A 199 -8.96 5.06 -10.78
C GLU A 199 -9.06 5.48 -12.25
N ALA A 200 -8.56 4.64 -13.17
CA ALA A 200 -8.67 4.87 -14.60
C ALA A 200 -10.13 5.00 -15.05
N MET A 201 -10.99 4.08 -14.60
CA MET A 201 -12.42 4.11 -14.94
C MET A 201 -13.13 5.35 -14.38
N GLN A 202 -12.78 5.76 -13.15
CA GLN A 202 -13.32 6.98 -12.54
C GLN A 202 -12.88 8.23 -13.27
N PHE A 203 -11.61 8.28 -13.71
CA PHE A 203 -11.10 9.38 -14.52
C PHE A 203 -11.85 9.47 -15.86
N LEU A 204 -11.94 8.37 -16.61
CA LEU A 204 -12.61 8.33 -17.90
C LEU A 204 -14.08 8.75 -17.80
N ALA A 205 -14.78 8.28 -16.76
CA ALA A 205 -16.18 8.66 -16.51
C ALA A 205 -16.34 10.17 -16.27
N ARG A 206 -15.39 10.82 -15.55
CA ARG A 206 -15.40 12.27 -15.36
C ARG A 206 -15.16 13.03 -16.66
N GLN A 207 -14.40 12.47 -17.59
CA GLN A 207 -14.12 13.04 -18.90
C GLN A 207 -15.22 12.72 -19.95
N GLY A 208 -16.30 12.05 -19.54
CA GLY A 208 -17.40 11.68 -20.44
C GLY A 208 -17.08 10.48 -21.34
N VAL A 209 -15.94 9.79 -21.14
CA VAL A 209 -15.58 8.58 -21.89
C VAL A 209 -16.18 7.38 -21.16
N ILE A 210 -17.27 6.84 -21.72
CA ILE A 210 -17.98 5.69 -21.13
C ILE A 210 -17.60 4.43 -21.91
N LEU A 211 -16.72 3.62 -21.33
CA LEU A 211 -16.30 2.39 -21.96
C LEU A 211 -17.40 1.33 -21.97
N PRO A 212 -17.49 0.50 -23.03
CA PRO A 212 -18.49 -0.56 -23.10
C PRO A 212 -18.27 -1.58 -21.97
N ARG A 213 -19.35 -2.11 -21.41
CA ARG A 213 -19.31 -3.07 -20.28
C ARG A 213 -18.68 -4.41 -20.64
N ARG A 214 -18.56 -4.75 -21.91
CA ARG A 214 -17.98 -6.02 -22.40
C ARG A 214 -17.18 -5.77 -23.70
N GLY A 215 -15.96 -6.31 -23.73
CA GLY A 215 -15.09 -6.33 -24.91
C GLY A 215 -14.18 -5.11 -25.05
N GLY A 216 -13.05 -5.29 -25.73
CA GLY A 216 -12.13 -4.21 -26.12
C GLY A 216 -11.13 -3.74 -25.08
N MET A 217 -11.16 -4.26 -23.83
CA MET A 217 -10.20 -3.91 -22.78
C MET A 217 -9.29 -5.09 -22.44
N ILE A 218 -7.99 -4.84 -22.40
CA ILE A 218 -6.99 -5.80 -21.92
C ILE A 218 -6.50 -5.35 -20.54
N HIS A 219 -6.58 -6.25 -19.56
CA HIS A 219 -6.10 -6.01 -18.21
C HIS A 219 -4.71 -6.60 -18.01
N LEU A 220 -3.73 -5.79 -17.66
CA LEU A 220 -2.32 -6.15 -17.55
C LEU A 220 -1.71 -5.63 -16.26
N PRO A 221 -0.66 -6.27 -15.71
CA PRO A 221 0.23 -5.61 -14.76
C PRO A 221 0.78 -4.30 -15.35
N GLY A 222 0.96 -3.27 -14.52
CA GLY A 222 1.27 -1.91 -14.99
C GLY A 222 2.52 -1.80 -15.88
N ASN A 223 3.55 -2.61 -15.65
CA ASN A 223 4.73 -2.67 -16.50
C ASN A 223 4.43 -3.22 -17.89
N LEU A 224 3.66 -4.31 -17.99
CA LEU A 224 3.23 -4.89 -19.27
C LEU A 224 2.23 -3.99 -19.99
N MET A 225 1.40 -3.26 -19.22
CA MET A 225 0.50 -2.25 -19.79
C MET A 225 1.29 -1.12 -20.47
N LEU A 226 2.41 -0.66 -19.87
CA LEU A 226 3.29 0.33 -20.51
C LEU A 226 3.91 -0.21 -21.81
N ASP A 227 4.34 -1.46 -21.83
CA ASP A 227 4.92 -2.07 -23.02
C ASP A 227 3.87 -2.21 -24.13
N ALA A 228 2.65 -2.64 -23.79
CA ALA A 228 1.54 -2.72 -24.74
C ALA A 228 1.13 -1.32 -25.27
N LEU A 229 1.14 -0.29 -24.39
CA LEU A 229 0.88 1.09 -24.76
C LEU A 229 1.90 1.61 -25.77
N ARG A 230 3.20 1.38 -25.52
CA ARG A 230 4.30 1.74 -26.42
C ARG A 230 4.24 1.00 -27.76
N ALA A 231 3.71 -0.21 -27.74
CA ALA A 231 3.48 -1.03 -28.95
C ALA A 231 2.19 -0.66 -29.71
N GLY A 232 1.48 0.43 -29.32
CA GLY A 232 0.28 0.89 -30.01
C GLY A 232 -0.95 -0.01 -29.88
N GLN A 233 -0.99 -0.89 -28.86
CA GLN A 233 -2.08 -1.87 -28.71
C GLN A 233 -3.37 -1.27 -28.11
N GLY A 234 -3.35 -0.03 -27.63
CA GLY A 234 -4.54 0.62 -27.07
C GLY A 234 -4.21 1.94 -26.39
N LEU A 235 -5.27 2.60 -25.91
CA LEU A 235 -5.18 3.74 -25.00
C LEU A 235 -5.04 3.24 -23.57
N ALA A 236 -4.32 4.00 -22.73
CA ALA A 236 -4.25 3.73 -21.30
C ALA A 236 -4.28 5.01 -20.47
N VAL A 237 -4.83 4.92 -19.27
CA VAL A 237 -4.63 5.94 -18.23
C VAL A 237 -3.32 5.63 -17.53
N VAL A 238 -2.39 6.57 -17.59
CA VAL A 238 -1.05 6.44 -17.02
C VAL A 238 -0.65 7.69 -16.26
N THR A 239 0.33 7.57 -15.38
CA THR A 239 0.97 8.72 -14.72
C THR A 239 1.87 9.42 -15.72
N GLU A 240 1.61 10.69 -16.03
CA GLU A 240 2.33 11.46 -17.05
C GLU A 240 3.83 11.45 -16.84
N GLY A 241 4.30 11.70 -15.62
CA GLY A 241 5.73 11.71 -15.34
C GLY A 241 6.44 10.36 -15.51
N LEU A 242 5.73 9.23 -15.44
CA LEU A 242 6.31 7.91 -15.69
C LEU A 242 6.48 7.60 -17.19
N VAL A 243 5.80 8.34 -18.05
CA VAL A 243 5.90 8.25 -19.53
C VAL A 243 6.49 9.52 -20.15
N ALA A 244 7.08 10.41 -19.35
CA ALA A 244 7.59 11.69 -19.82
C ALA A 244 8.62 11.57 -20.95
N GLU A 245 9.49 10.56 -20.90
CA GLU A 245 10.45 10.27 -21.97
C GLU A 245 9.76 9.81 -23.26
N ASP A 246 8.73 8.98 -23.15
CA ASP A 246 7.96 8.52 -24.32
C ASP A 246 7.19 9.67 -24.97
N LEU A 247 6.68 10.60 -24.16
CA LEU A 247 6.03 11.83 -24.65
C LEU A 247 7.04 12.76 -25.34
N ALA A 248 8.20 12.98 -24.71
CA ALA A 248 9.25 13.85 -25.24
C ALA A 248 9.81 13.34 -26.58
N ASN A 249 9.94 12.00 -26.73
CA ASN A 249 10.43 11.35 -27.93
C ASN A 249 9.35 11.10 -28.98
N GLY A 250 8.09 11.51 -28.73
CA GLY A 250 6.97 11.33 -29.65
C GLY A 250 6.49 9.89 -29.79
N ARG A 251 6.95 8.96 -28.95
CA ARG A 251 6.45 7.57 -28.92
C ARG A 251 5.02 7.46 -28.42
N LEU A 252 4.63 8.40 -27.55
CA LEU A 252 3.29 8.52 -27.02
C LEU A 252 2.78 9.95 -27.19
N ARG A 253 1.45 10.10 -27.28
CA ARG A 253 0.75 11.39 -27.26
C ARG A 253 -0.31 11.40 -26.17
N VAL A 254 -0.45 12.54 -25.48
CA VAL A 254 -1.54 12.78 -24.53
C VAL A 254 -2.84 13.05 -25.31
N VAL A 255 -3.89 12.34 -24.92
CA VAL A 255 -5.26 12.48 -25.44
C VAL A 255 -6.13 13.30 -24.48
N LEU A 256 -6.10 12.94 -23.18
CA LEU A 256 -6.84 13.61 -22.12
C LEU A 256 -5.94 13.78 -20.90
N ARG A 257 -6.22 14.79 -20.06
CA ARG A 257 -5.48 15.07 -18.82
C ARG A 257 -6.43 15.21 -17.63
N ASP A 258 -6.02 14.68 -16.48
CA ASP A 258 -6.69 14.89 -15.18
C ASP A 258 -5.77 15.71 -14.27
N ASP A 259 -6.19 16.93 -13.95
CA ASP A 259 -5.45 17.84 -13.08
C ASP A 259 -5.84 17.67 -11.59
N THR A 260 -6.58 16.63 -11.25
CA THR A 260 -6.91 16.31 -9.84
C THR A 260 -5.62 16.06 -9.06
N PRO A 261 -5.36 16.80 -7.95
CA PRO A 261 -4.13 16.64 -7.17
C PRO A 261 -3.96 15.22 -6.65
N ARG A 262 -2.87 14.57 -7.04
CA ARG A 262 -2.49 13.20 -6.66
C ARG A 262 -0.99 13.09 -6.57
N GLY A 263 -0.52 11.98 -6.00
CA GLY A 263 0.91 11.71 -5.93
C GLY A 263 1.23 10.25 -5.67
N TYR A 264 2.50 9.92 -5.84
CA TYR A 264 3.07 8.75 -5.22
C TYR A 264 3.49 9.08 -3.80
N TYR A 265 3.11 8.24 -2.87
CA TYR A 265 3.40 8.39 -1.45
C TYR A 265 4.24 7.23 -0.95
N LEU A 266 5.24 7.56 -0.17
CA LEU A 266 5.95 6.60 0.67
C LEU A 266 5.14 6.38 1.94
N LEU A 267 4.75 5.15 2.17
CA LEU A 267 3.96 4.73 3.32
C LEU A 267 4.84 3.89 4.24
N THR A 268 4.85 4.22 5.51
CA THR A 268 5.52 3.45 6.56
C THR A 268 4.62 3.34 7.77
N ARG A 269 4.88 2.36 8.63
CA ARG A 269 4.23 2.33 9.93
C ARG A 269 4.78 3.46 10.82
N PRO A 270 3.95 4.06 11.68
CA PRO A 270 4.43 4.97 12.70
C PRO A 270 5.37 4.27 13.68
N GLY A 271 6.24 5.06 14.33
CA GLY A 271 7.18 4.58 15.33
C GLY A 271 8.61 4.41 14.85
N VAL A 272 9.40 3.62 15.58
CA VAL A 272 10.84 3.45 15.30
C VAL A 272 11.04 2.58 14.08
N GLN A 273 11.75 3.11 13.10
CA GLN A 273 12.10 2.40 11.87
C GLN A 273 13.50 1.78 12.00
N ARG A 274 13.68 0.56 11.47
CA ARG A 274 14.98 -0.10 11.42
C ARG A 274 15.97 0.60 10.47
N PRO A 275 17.30 0.46 10.66
CA PRO A 275 18.29 1.17 9.87
C PRO A 275 18.16 1.02 8.34
N PRO A 276 17.94 -0.18 7.76
CA PRO A 276 17.74 -0.33 6.32
C PRO A 276 16.54 0.47 5.79
N LEU A 277 15.41 0.50 6.52
CA LEU A 277 14.24 1.27 6.15
C LEU A 277 14.53 2.78 6.17
N LYS A 278 15.21 3.28 7.22
CA LYS A 278 15.63 4.69 7.30
C LYS A 278 16.53 5.08 6.13
N ALA A 279 17.46 4.20 5.75
CA ALA A 279 18.35 4.41 4.62
C ALA A 279 17.57 4.51 3.31
N PHE A 280 16.67 3.57 3.06
CA PHE A 280 15.79 3.56 1.88
C PHE A 280 14.89 4.79 1.81
N CYS A 281 14.22 5.14 2.91
CA CYS A 281 13.36 6.31 2.97
C CYS A 281 14.11 7.62 2.66
N ARG A 282 15.33 7.79 3.18
CA ARG A 282 16.17 8.94 2.86
C ARG A 282 16.61 8.97 1.40
N TRP A 283 17.00 7.79 0.89
CA TRP A 283 17.45 7.66 -0.49
C TRP A 283 16.31 7.94 -1.48
N VAL A 284 15.15 7.30 -1.33
CA VAL A 284 14.03 7.46 -2.27
C VAL A 284 13.51 8.91 -2.31
N ARG A 285 13.49 9.60 -1.16
CA ARG A 285 13.15 11.04 -1.09
C ARG A 285 14.15 11.90 -1.84
N ARG A 286 15.45 11.62 -1.71
CA ARG A 286 16.48 12.35 -2.43
C ARG A 286 16.36 12.12 -3.94
N GLU A 287 16.14 10.90 -4.37
CA GLU A 287 15.89 10.59 -5.78
C GLU A 287 14.64 11.29 -6.31
N ALA A 288 13.57 11.36 -5.52
CA ALA A 288 12.35 12.07 -5.89
C ALA A 288 12.57 13.60 -6.01
N ALA A 289 13.36 14.18 -5.12
CA ALA A 289 13.65 15.63 -5.14
C ALA A 289 14.52 16.05 -6.35
N VAL A 290 15.32 15.15 -6.90
CA VAL A 290 16.23 15.43 -8.03
C VAL A 290 15.61 15.03 -9.37
N ALA A 291 14.47 14.31 -9.39
CA ALA A 291 13.86 13.83 -10.63
C ALA A 291 13.29 15.00 -11.46
N PRO A 292 13.91 15.38 -12.58
CA PRO A 292 13.36 16.42 -13.46
C PRO A 292 12.10 15.88 -14.15
N GLY A 293 11.06 16.70 -14.23
CA GLY A 293 9.88 16.44 -15.08
C GLY A 293 8.66 15.82 -14.41
N LEU A 294 8.70 15.50 -13.10
CA LEU A 294 7.50 15.09 -12.35
C LEU A 294 6.84 16.26 -11.59
N ASN A 295 7.48 17.43 -11.60
CA ASN A 295 6.87 18.63 -11.05
C ASN A 295 5.79 19.15 -12.00
N VAL A 296 4.55 18.83 -11.72
CA VAL A 296 3.42 19.66 -12.16
C VAL A 296 3.66 21.04 -11.56
N ALA A 297 3.70 22.08 -12.40
CA ALA A 297 3.77 23.45 -11.92
C ALA A 297 2.68 23.63 -10.86
N ALA A 298 3.06 24.09 -9.68
CA ALA A 298 2.11 24.43 -8.63
C ALA A 298 1.09 25.42 -9.24
N PRO A 299 -0.22 25.26 -9.00
CA PRO A 299 -1.18 26.25 -9.43
C PRO A 299 -0.76 27.60 -8.83
N GLN A 300 -0.51 28.58 -9.68
CA GLN A 300 -0.34 29.97 -9.23
C GLN A 300 -1.67 30.38 -8.60
N VAL A 301 -1.63 30.66 -7.30
CA VAL A 301 -2.74 31.24 -6.52
C VAL A 301 -3.01 32.64 -7.00
#